data_6c5aa2ba8edee31e1b561cb5a2d04648
#
_entry.id   6c5aa2ba8edee31e1b561cb5a2d04648
#
_cell.length_a   1.000
_cell.length_b   1.000
_cell.length_c   1.000
_cell.angle_alpha   90.00
_cell.angle_beta   90.00
_cell.angle_gamma   90.00
#
_symmetry.space_group_name_H-M   'P 1'
#
loop_
_entity.id
_entity.type
_entity.pdbx_description
1 polymer ?
#
loop_
_entity_poly.entity_id
_entity_poly.type
_entity_poly.pdbx_seq_one_letter_code
_entity_poly.pdbx_strand_id
1 'polypeptide(L)'
;MSQPRPKNTPFWLLLIGIFLVLTSKHLLTEGMFLDGVTYAGISRNMAEGTGTFWNPFYTQTLYPEFRQHPPLALGLEALAFRMLGDHWWVEKLYSLQTILLSGLLIALIWRRTSNDGRTAWLPLLFWISIPLVSWCTTNNLLENTMSVFVLLSVYIIIIRYQQNNRLWLPLAGASLLLAFLTKGFTGLFPLVFPIIYCTVEQERKVLQGIIDSAWLLVSIVGLTALMFWVFPSSLPYLKDYFSIQVLGNGLHEVTTSTRFFIVFQLLIQSAIPFAIIAILFILRKILKQNHIGIFGNPSNKTWFVTFLVLGLTGVLPMMVSVKQRDFYILAALPFLALAFGHLTCTITNTCVLKIKAVGRNWMTFFASMVLIVGLFINFSQIGKYGRDEAFLMEMKKALVEIPEHEIISISQEDYTQWTWHAYFMRYGKVSLDNRQSHTYIFSYHPR
;
A
#
# COMPACT_ATOMS: atom_id res chain seq x y z
N MET A 1 -6.06 -42.40 -14.22
CA MET A 1 -5.15 -41.99 -13.13
C MET A 1 -4.69 -40.57 -13.42
N SER A 2 -5.16 -39.58 -12.67
CA SER A 2 -4.72 -38.20 -12.80
C SER A 2 -3.26 -38.10 -12.32
N GLN A 3 -2.35 -37.67 -13.18
CA GLN A 3 -0.97 -37.41 -12.73
C GLN A 3 -0.95 -36.45 -11.54
N PRO A 4 -0.14 -36.70 -10.52
CA PRO A 4 -0.04 -35.80 -9.39
C PRO A 4 0.42 -34.43 -9.88
N ARG A 5 -0.42 -33.40 -9.63
CA ARG A 5 -0.11 -32.03 -10.05
C ARG A 5 1.18 -31.54 -9.35
N PRO A 6 2.04 -30.83 -10.06
CA PRO A 6 3.33 -30.41 -9.52
C PRO A 6 3.18 -29.55 -8.27
N LYS A 7 4.07 -29.73 -7.30
CA LYS A 7 4.14 -28.88 -6.10
C LYS A 7 4.64 -27.48 -6.48
N ASN A 8 3.95 -26.43 -6.04
CA ASN A 8 4.30 -25.02 -6.30
C ASN A 8 5.32 -24.43 -5.28
N THR A 9 5.88 -25.28 -4.43
CA THR A 9 6.86 -24.90 -3.39
C THR A 9 8.00 -24.01 -3.93
N PRO A 10 8.67 -24.32 -5.07
CA PRO A 10 9.77 -23.51 -5.54
C PRO A 10 9.35 -22.07 -5.91
N PHE A 11 8.14 -21.88 -6.42
CA PHE A 11 7.64 -20.55 -6.77
C PHE A 11 7.33 -19.71 -5.53
N TRP A 12 6.81 -20.31 -4.46
CA TRP A 12 6.59 -19.62 -3.20
C TRP A 12 7.91 -19.25 -2.50
N LEU A 13 8.89 -20.15 -2.49
CA LEU A 13 10.22 -19.86 -1.95
C LEU A 13 10.90 -18.72 -2.72
N LEU A 14 10.81 -18.77 -4.04
CA LEU A 14 11.36 -17.74 -4.90
C LEU A 14 10.67 -16.39 -4.68
N LEU A 15 9.33 -16.37 -4.57
CA LEU A 15 8.56 -15.17 -4.29
C LEU A 15 9.00 -14.51 -2.99
N ILE A 16 9.10 -15.27 -1.90
CA ILE A 16 9.53 -14.76 -0.59
C ILE A 16 10.98 -14.28 -0.66
N GLY A 17 11.86 -15.05 -1.32
CA GLY A 17 13.25 -14.68 -1.48
C GLY A 17 13.43 -13.39 -2.27
N ILE A 18 12.73 -13.22 -3.40
CA ILE A 18 12.74 -11.98 -4.18
C ILE A 18 12.22 -10.80 -3.35
N PHE A 19 11.11 -10.97 -2.63
CA PHE A 19 10.58 -9.92 -1.76
C PHE A 19 11.60 -9.47 -0.72
N LEU A 20 12.27 -10.41 -0.04
CA LEU A 20 13.33 -10.10 0.93
C LEU A 20 14.53 -9.39 0.29
N VAL A 21 14.94 -9.78 -0.91
CA VAL A 21 16.03 -9.11 -1.64
C VAL A 21 15.62 -7.68 -2.01
N LEU A 22 14.40 -7.48 -2.52
CA LEU A 22 13.92 -6.15 -2.94
C LEU A 22 13.75 -5.18 -1.77
N THR A 23 13.44 -5.67 -0.58
CA THR A 23 13.24 -4.85 0.63
C THR A 23 14.50 -4.75 1.51
N SER A 24 15.56 -5.49 1.19
CA SER A 24 16.71 -5.72 2.07
C SER A 24 17.43 -4.46 2.55
N LYS A 25 17.50 -3.42 1.72
CA LYS A 25 18.22 -2.19 2.06
C LYS A 25 17.55 -1.37 3.16
N HIS A 26 16.21 -1.48 3.29
CA HIS A 26 15.43 -0.55 4.11
C HIS A 26 14.49 -1.22 5.12
N LEU A 27 14.33 -2.56 5.09
CA LEU A 27 13.38 -3.25 5.93
C LEU A 27 13.81 -3.27 7.41
N LEU A 28 15.08 -3.61 7.66
CA LEU A 28 15.65 -3.76 9.01
C LEU A 28 16.67 -2.65 9.35
N THR A 29 16.51 -1.46 8.76
CA THR A 29 17.35 -0.28 9.02
C THR A 29 16.53 0.84 9.62
N GLU A 30 17.18 1.74 10.34
CA GLU A 30 16.57 3.00 10.80
C GLU A 30 16.49 4.02 9.66
N GLY A 31 15.60 5.00 9.82
CA GLY A 31 15.33 6.01 8.81
C GLY A 31 14.39 5.53 7.71
N MET A 32 13.51 6.42 7.27
CA MET A 32 12.55 6.17 6.20
C MET A 32 12.12 7.48 5.54
N PHE A 33 11.24 7.40 4.54
CA PHE A 33 10.69 8.56 3.87
C PHE A 33 9.91 9.46 4.85
N LEU A 34 9.99 10.77 4.64
CA LEU A 34 9.39 11.83 5.46
C LEU A 34 7.98 11.51 5.96
N ASP A 35 7.06 11.15 5.04
CA ASP A 35 5.66 10.90 5.40
C ASP A 35 5.54 9.75 6.40
N GLY A 36 6.30 8.65 6.20
CA GLY A 36 6.28 7.50 7.08
C GLY A 36 6.78 7.81 8.50
N VAL A 37 7.85 8.61 8.60
CA VAL A 37 8.36 9.06 9.91
C VAL A 37 7.35 9.99 10.61
N THR A 38 6.73 10.89 9.84
CA THR A 38 5.68 11.79 10.34
C THR A 38 4.51 10.99 10.92
N TYR A 39 4.01 10.01 10.16
CA TYR A 39 2.89 9.16 10.60
C TYR A 39 3.25 8.34 11.84
N ALA A 40 4.44 7.77 11.88
CA ALA A 40 4.95 7.05 13.04
C ALA A 40 5.05 7.96 14.29
N GLY A 41 5.53 9.20 14.15
CA GLY A 41 5.59 10.18 15.23
C GLY A 41 4.20 10.51 15.78
N ILE A 42 3.22 10.76 14.91
CA ILE A 42 1.83 11.04 15.29
C ILE A 42 1.19 9.81 15.98
N SER A 43 1.38 8.63 15.41
CA SER A 43 0.83 7.37 15.93
C SER A 43 1.41 7.04 17.32
N ARG A 44 2.71 7.25 17.52
CA ARG A 44 3.38 7.09 18.81
C ARG A 44 2.83 8.11 19.83
N ASN A 45 2.69 9.39 19.46
CA ASN A 45 2.09 10.40 20.31
C ASN A 45 0.68 9.98 20.76
N MET A 46 -0.15 9.50 19.84
CA MET A 46 -1.49 9.00 20.15
C MET A 46 -1.44 7.76 21.07
N ALA A 47 -0.46 6.87 20.92
CA ALA A 47 -0.27 5.71 21.79
C ALA A 47 0.06 6.10 23.22
N GLU A 48 0.84 7.17 23.41
CA GLU A 48 1.25 7.72 24.71
C GLU A 48 0.20 8.65 25.33
N GLY A 49 -0.91 8.93 24.63
CA GLY A 49 -1.98 9.80 25.13
C GLY A 49 -1.83 11.26 24.79
N THR A 50 -0.80 11.63 24.02
CA THR A 50 -0.65 12.97 23.45
C THR A 50 -1.47 13.05 22.16
N GLY A 51 -2.60 13.75 22.22
CA GLY A 51 -3.62 13.71 21.17
C GLY A 51 -4.56 12.50 21.27
N THR A 52 -5.59 12.50 20.42
CA THR A 52 -6.62 11.47 20.39
C THR A 52 -6.85 11.02 18.96
N PHE A 53 -7.65 9.93 18.75
CA PHE A 53 -7.99 9.45 17.43
C PHE A 53 -8.63 10.53 16.52
N TRP A 54 -9.54 11.36 17.06
CA TRP A 54 -10.19 12.46 16.33
C TRP A 54 -9.52 13.82 16.55
N ASN A 55 -8.39 13.87 17.22
CA ASN A 55 -7.53 15.05 17.33
C ASN A 55 -6.05 14.62 17.47
N PRO A 56 -5.46 14.02 16.43
CA PRO A 56 -4.07 13.61 16.45
C PRO A 56 -3.15 14.82 16.63
N PHE A 57 -2.09 14.63 17.39
CA PHE A 57 -1.07 15.64 17.66
C PHE A 57 0.22 15.30 16.92
N TYR A 58 0.82 16.27 16.23
CA TYR A 58 2.12 16.08 15.61
C TYR A 58 3.23 16.74 16.44
N THR A 59 3.42 18.07 16.36
CA THR A 59 4.41 18.81 17.14
C THR A 59 3.77 20.03 17.78
N GLN A 60 4.44 20.66 18.77
CA GLN A 60 3.93 21.86 19.44
C GLN A 60 3.92 23.09 18.50
N THR A 61 4.81 23.12 17.52
CA THR A 61 5.04 24.26 16.63
C THR A 61 4.49 24.07 15.23
N LEU A 62 4.37 22.81 14.79
CA LEU A 62 3.92 22.42 13.46
C LEU A 62 2.78 21.43 13.55
N TYR A 63 1.57 21.81 13.15
CA TYR A 63 0.35 21.01 13.21
C TYR A 63 0.07 20.42 14.61
N PRO A 64 -0.13 21.26 15.66
CA PRO A 64 -0.56 20.78 16.96
C PRO A 64 -1.85 19.97 16.91
N GLU A 65 -2.70 20.26 15.92
CA GLU A 65 -3.84 19.46 15.50
C GLU A 65 -3.59 18.98 14.08
N PHE A 66 -3.30 17.68 13.92
CA PHE A 66 -3.01 17.12 12.61
C PHE A 66 -4.29 16.71 11.91
N ARG A 67 -4.68 17.48 10.87
CA ARG A 67 -5.92 17.29 10.10
C ARG A 67 -5.69 17.09 8.60
N GLN A 68 -4.49 16.68 8.21
CA GLN A 68 -4.14 16.53 6.80
C GLN A 68 -4.61 15.20 6.18
N HIS A 69 -4.85 14.18 7.00
CA HIS A 69 -5.35 12.87 6.56
C HIS A 69 -6.36 12.34 7.56
N PRO A 70 -7.35 11.51 7.13
CA PRO A 70 -8.22 10.81 8.05
C PRO A 70 -7.44 9.88 8.99
N PRO A 71 -7.90 9.62 10.24
CA PRO A 71 -7.04 9.15 11.31
C PRO A 71 -6.87 7.63 11.43
N LEU A 72 -7.54 6.82 10.59
CA LEU A 72 -7.64 5.37 10.83
C LEU A 72 -6.29 4.66 10.81
N ALA A 73 -5.44 4.95 9.82
CA ALA A 73 -4.12 4.31 9.74
C ALA A 73 -3.26 4.70 10.95
N LEU A 74 -3.29 5.98 11.34
CA LEU A 74 -2.56 6.49 12.52
C LEU A 74 -3.04 5.80 13.80
N GLY A 75 -4.37 5.62 13.97
CA GLY A 75 -4.94 4.90 15.11
C GLY A 75 -4.58 3.42 15.16
N LEU A 76 -4.56 2.74 14.00
CA LEU A 76 -4.14 1.33 13.92
C LEU A 76 -2.66 1.16 14.24
N GLU A 77 -1.82 2.06 13.75
CA GLU A 77 -0.39 2.08 14.07
C GLU A 77 -0.15 2.45 15.55
N ALA A 78 -0.96 3.36 16.11
CA ALA A 78 -0.91 3.67 17.54
C ALA A 78 -1.21 2.44 18.43
N LEU A 79 -2.11 1.56 17.99
CA LEU A 79 -2.32 0.28 18.69
C LEU A 79 -1.07 -0.61 18.65
N ALA A 80 -0.33 -0.63 17.53
CA ALA A 80 0.94 -1.35 17.46
C ALA A 80 1.97 -0.77 18.45
N PHE A 81 2.10 0.56 18.54
CA PHE A 81 2.95 1.20 19.54
C PHE A 81 2.53 0.92 20.99
N ARG A 82 1.22 0.91 21.28
CA ARG A 82 0.72 0.52 22.63
C ARG A 82 1.07 -0.90 23.02
N MET A 83 1.05 -1.83 22.05
CA MET A 83 1.32 -3.25 22.30
C MET A 83 2.82 -3.57 22.36
N LEU A 84 3.64 -2.88 21.57
CA LEU A 84 5.03 -3.22 21.33
C LEU A 84 6.02 -2.23 21.96
N GLY A 85 5.54 -1.08 22.45
CA GLY A 85 6.37 0.00 22.97
C GLY A 85 6.92 0.95 21.90
N ASP A 86 7.62 2.00 22.34
CA ASP A 86 8.22 3.00 21.45
C ASP A 86 9.59 2.51 20.93
N HIS A 87 9.58 1.62 19.96
CA HIS A 87 10.77 1.13 19.29
C HIS A 87 10.77 1.53 17.80
N TRP A 88 11.95 1.83 17.25
CA TRP A 88 12.15 2.27 15.88
C TRP A 88 11.67 1.28 14.81
N TRP A 89 11.51 0.01 15.16
CA TRP A 89 11.07 -1.05 14.24
C TRP A 89 9.55 -1.23 14.21
N VAL A 90 8.78 -0.60 15.12
CA VAL A 90 7.33 -0.81 15.23
C VAL A 90 6.60 -0.34 13.97
N GLU A 91 6.92 0.84 13.47
CA GLU A 91 6.37 1.36 12.21
C GLU A 91 6.74 0.51 10.99
N LYS A 92 7.95 -0.07 10.99
CA LYS A 92 8.37 -1.01 9.93
C LYS A 92 7.57 -2.30 9.98
N LEU A 93 7.36 -2.84 11.18
CA LEU A 93 6.54 -4.03 11.38
C LEU A 93 5.09 -3.79 11.00
N TYR A 94 4.51 -2.64 11.39
CA TYR A 94 3.15 -2.25 11.01
C TYR A 94 3.01 -2.18 9.48
N SER A 95 3.92 -1.49 8.82
CA SER A 95 3.96 -1.40 7.36
C SER A 95 4.06 -2.79 6.71
N LEU A 96 4.96 -3.64 7.19
CA LEU A 96 5.10 -5.02 6.69
C LEU A 96 3.82 -5.83 6.88
N GLN A 97 3.14 -5.71 8.03
CA GLN A 97 1.87 -6.41 8.28
C GLN A 97 0.79 -6.01 7.27
N THR A 98 0.66 -4.72 6.94
CA THR A 98 -0.34 -4.25 5.95
C THR A 98 -0.05 -4.79 4.54
N ILE A 99 1.21 -4.90 4.16
CA ILE A 99 1.63 -5.51 2.89
C ILE A 99 1.37 -7.01 2.87
N LEU A 100 1.67 -7.72 3.95
CA LEU A 100 1.37 -9.16 4.05
C LEU A 100 -0.15 -9.43 4.00
N LEU A 101 -0.96 -8.60 4.65
CA LEU A 101 -2.43 -8.66 4.56
C LEU A 101 -2.92 -8.38 3.14
N SER A 102 -2.35 -7.39 2.45
CA SER A 102 -2.65 -7.12 1.04
C SER A 102 -2.28 -8.32 0.15
N GLY A 103 -1.12 -8.93 0.37
CA GLY A 103 -0.70 -10.14 -0.33
C GLY A 103 -1.65 -11.33 -0.09
N LEU A 104 -2.09 -11.52 1.15
CA LEU A 104 -3.10 -12.53 1.51
C LEU A 104 -4.41 -12.28 0.76
N LEU A 105 -4.90 -11.04 0.72
CA LEU A 105 -6.14 -10.67 0.02
C LEU A 105 -6.01 -10.87 -1.49
N ILE A 106 -4.87 -10.52 -2.10
CA ILE A 106 -4.58 -10.84 -3.51
C ILE A 106 -4.69 -12.35 -3.74
N ALA A 107 -4.09 -13.16 -2.88
CA ALA A 107 -4.15 -14.63 -3.00
C ALA A 107 -5.58 -15.16 -2.81
N LEU A 108 -6.37 -14.60 -1.88
CA LEU A 108 -7.78 -14.97 -1.67
C LEU A 108 -8.65 -14.58 -2.86
N ILE A 109 -8.46 -13.38 -3.43
CA ILE A 109 -9.14 -12.94 -4.65
C ILE A 109 -8.79 -13.89 -5.81
N TRP A 110 -7.50 -14.20 -5.98
CA TRP A 110 -7.04 -15.14 -7.00
C TRP A 110 -7.69 -16.51 -6.88
N ARG A 111 -7.78 -17.05 -5.66
CA ARG A 111 -8.43 -18.35 -5.41
C ARG A 111 -9.91 -18.37 -5.78
N ARG A 112 -10.58 -17.20 -5.75
CA ARG A 112 -12.00 -17.04 -6.12
C ARG A 112 -12.20 -16.85 -7.63
N THR A 113 -11.21 -16.30 -8.32
CA THR A 113 -11.35 -15.86 -9.71
C THR A 113 -10.62 -16.74 -10.70
N SER A 114 -9.62 -17.50 -10.25
CA SER A 114 -8.86 -18.42 -11.12
C SER A 114 -9.33 -19.86 -11.00
N ASN A 115 -9.10 -20.67 -12.05
CA ASN A 115 -9.42 -22.09 -12.07
C ASN A 115 -8.44 -22.95 -11.24
N ASP A 116 -7.25 -22.43 -10.92
CA ASP A 116 -6.28 -23.08 -10.03
C ASP A 116 -5.76 -22.10 -8.99
N GLY A 117 -6.44 -22.08 -7.85
CA GLY A 117 -6.08 -21.20 -6.72
C GLY A 117 -4.68 -21.41 -6.15
N ARG A 118 -4.01 -22.55 -6.50
CA ARG A 118 -2.64 -22.83 -6.03
C ARG A 118 -1.59 -21.99 -6.75
N THR A 119 -1.96 -21.36 -7.86
CA THR A 119 -1.10 -20.47 -8.63
C THR A 119 -1.15 -19.02 -8.16
N ALA A 120 -1.63 -18.77 -6.95
CA ALA A 120 -1.69 -17.41 -6.37
C ALA A 120 -0.31 -16.71 -6.25
N TRP A 121 0.78 -17.48 -6.29
CA TRP A 121 2.12 -16.92 -6.42
C TRP A 121 2.32 -16.07 -7.69
N LEU A 122 1.55 -16.32 -8.75
CA LEU A 122 1.70 -15.61 -10.03
C LEU A 122 1.27 -14.13 -9.95
N PRO A 123 0.03 -13.77 -9.53
CA PRO A 123 -0.31 -12.35 -9.33
C PRO A 123 0.55 -11.71 -8.23
N LEU A 124 0.95 -12.45 -7.20
CA LEU A 124 1.87 -11.93 -6.17
C LEU A 124 3.25 -11.62 -6.76
N LEU A 125 3.77 -12.45 -7.67
CA LEU A 125 5.03 -12.17 -8.36
C LEU A 125 4.92 -10.88 -9.19
N PHE A 126 3.84 -10.68 -9.94
CA PHE A 126 3.61 -9.43 -10.65
C PHE A 126 3.54 -8.25 -9.70
N TRP A 127 2.85 -8.39 -8.57
CA TRP A 127 2.68 -7.31 -7.60
C TRP A 127 4.01 -6.91 -6.96
N ILE A 128 4.79 -7.86 -6.41
CA ILE A 128 6.08 -7.55 -5.77
C ILE A 128 7.16 -7.13 -6.78
N SER A 129 7.03 -7.47 -8.06
CA SER A 129 7.96 -7.03 -9.11
C SER A 129 7.80 -5.55 -9.47
N ILE A 130 6.75 -4.89 -9.00
CA ILE A 130 6.57 -3.44 -9.14
C ILE A 130 7.46 -2.74 -8.10
N PRO A 131 8.47 -1.94 -8.49
CA PRO A 131 9.43 -1.34 -7.55
C PRO A 131 8.77 -0.51 -6.44
N LEU A 132 7.68 0.17 -6.76
CA LEU A 132 6.94 0.98 -5.81
C LEU A 132 6.39 0.16 -4.62
N VAL A 133 6.03 -1.11 -4.81
CA VAL A 133 5.52 -1.98 -3.74
C VAL A 133 6.59 -2.22 -2.68
N SER A 134 7.82 -2.55 -3.08
CA SER A 134 8.93 -2.74 -2.14
C SER A 134 9.32 -1.44 -1.43
N TRP A 135 9.29 -0.32 -2.15
CA TRP A 135 9.56 1.00 -1.58
C TRP A 135 8.50 1.40 -0.54
N CYS A 136 7.21 1.27 -0.86
CA CYS A 136 6.13 1.57 0.08
C CYS A 136 6.15 0.65 1.30
N THR A 137 6.53 -0.63 1.13
CA THR A 137 6.66 -1.59 2.24
C THR A 137 7.59 -1.08 3.33
N THR A 138 8.69 -0.43 2.95
CA THR A 138 9.73 0.00 3.88
C THR A 138 9.56 1.43 4.39
N ASN A 139 8.55 2.16 3.90
CA ASN A 139 8.36 3.60 4.18
C ASN A 139 7.05 3.95 4.91
N ASN A 140 6.32 2.98 5.45
CA ASN A 140 5.17 3.19 6.35
C ASN A 140 4.14 4.20 5.81
N LEU A 141 3.66 4.01 4.58
CA LEU A 141 2.72 4.92 3.95
C LEU A 141 1.26 4.56 4.28
N LEU A 142 0.38 5.55 4.35
CA LEU A 142 -1.06 5.36 4.57
C LEU A 142 -1.70 4.50 3.47
N GLU A 143 -1.17 4.55 2.25
CA GLU A 143 -1.59 3.74 1.11
C GLU A 143 -1.45 2.25 1.34
N ASN A 144 -0.50 1.82 2.18
CA ASN A 144 -0.35 0.42 2.57
C ASN A 144 -1.61 -0.08 3.30
N THR A 145 -2.05 0.67 4.31
CA THR A 145 -3.28 0.37 5.08
C THR A 145 -4.53 0.51 4.21
N MET A 146 -4.61 1.56 3.39
CA MET A 146 -5.73 1.77 2.46
C MET A 146 -5.87 0.59 1.49
N SER A 147 -4.77 0.05 0.97
CA SER A 147 -4.77 -1.10 0.06
C SER A 147 -5.43 -2.33 0.67
N VAL A 148 -5.24 -2.58 1.97
CA VAL A 148 -5.89 -3.69 2.68
C VAL A 148 -7.41 -3.56 2.61
N PHE A 149 -7.96 -2.38 2.94
CA PHE A 149 -9.41 -2.17 2.96
C PHE A 149 -10.02 -2.14 1.55
N VAL A 150 -9.33 -1.58 0.58
CA VAL A 150 -9.70 -1.61 -0.83
C VAL A 150 -9.79 -3.06 -1.34
N LEU A 151 -8.77 -3.87 -1.10
CA LEU A 151 -8.73 -5.28 -1.49
C LEU A 151 -9.81 -6.10 -0.76
N LEU A 152 -10.02 -5.84 0.53
CA LEU A 152 -11.05 -6.51 1.32
C LEU A 152 -12.44 -6.22 0.76
N SER A 153 -12.74 -4.97 0.41
CA SER A 153 -14.01 -4.59 -0.22
C SER A 153 -14.25 -5.36 -1.51
N VAL A 154 -13.27 -5.38 -2.43
CA VAL A 154 -13.37 -6.11 -3.70
C VAL A 154 -13.53 -7.61 -3.47
N TYR A 155 -12.81 -8.20 -2.51
CA TYR A 155 -12.97 -9.60 -2.14
C TYR A 155 -14.40 -9.91 -1.68
N ILE A 156 -14.99 -9.07 -0.84
CA ILE A 156 -16.36 -9.23 -0.35
C ILE A 156 -17.37 -9.07 -1.50
N ILE A 157 -17.17 -8.11 -2.41
CA ILE A 157 -18.05 -7.94 -3.58
C ILE A 157 -17.98 -9.18 -4.50
N ILE A 158 -16.82 -9.80 -4.67
CA ILE A 158 -16.68 -11.05 -5.42
C ILE A 158 -17.51 -12.17 -4.75
N ILE A 159 -17.44 -12.30 -3.42
CA ILE A 159 -18.29 -13.25 -2.65
C ILE A 159 -19.76 -12.98 -2.90
N ARG A 160 -20.19 -11.72 -2.86
CA ARG A 160 -21.58 -11.31 -3.16
C ARG A 160 -22.04 -11.87 -4.51
N TYR A 161 -21.21 -11.76 -5.56
CA TYR A 161 -21.59 -12.24 -6.89
C TYR A 161 -21.56 -13.76 -7.00
N GLN A 162 -20.65 -14.44 -6.33
CA GLN A 162 -20.58 -15.91 -6.33
C GLN A 162 -21.71 -16.55 -5.55
N GLN A 163 -22.11 -15.96 -4.42
CA GLN A 163 -23.21 -16.47 -3.59
C GLN A 163 -24.58 -15.87 -3.94
N ASN A 164 -24.62 -14.92 -4.87
CA ASN A 164 -25.82 -14.15 -5.22
C ASN A 164 -26.55 -13.53 -4.01
N ASN A 165 -25.80 -13.07 -3.01
CA ASN A 165 -26.33 -12.55 -1.75
C ASN A 165 -25.90 -11.09 -1.54
N ARG A 166 -26.88 -10.17 -1.53
CA ARG A 166 -26.64 -8.72 -1.33
C ARG A 166 -26.30 -8.33 0.11
N LEU A 167 -26.50 -9.22 1.09
CA LEU A 167 -26.14 -8.95 2.49
C LEU A 167 -24.62 -8.73 2.67
N TRP A 168 -23.79 -9.08 1.68
CA TRP A 168 -22.37 -8.77 1.68
C TRP A 168 -22.07 -7.30 1.34
N LEU A 169 -22.99 -6.57 0.69
CA LEU A 169 -22.73 -5.18 0.26
C LEU A 169 -22.52 -4.22 1.43
N PRO A 170 -23.30 -4.25 2.54
CA PRO A 170 -23.00 -3.41 3.70
C PRO A 170 -21.60 -3.64 4.28
N LEU A 171 -21.11 -4.87 4.31
CA LEU A 171 -19.78 -5.20 4.78
C LEU A 171 -18.68 -4.69 3.83
N ALA A 172 -18.93 -4.79 2.51
CA ALA A 172 -18.05 -4.20 1.51
C ALA A 172 -18.03 -2.66 1.60
N GLY A 173 -19.20 -2.04 1.82
CA GLY A 173 -19.34 -0.61 2.08
C GLY A 173 -18.60 -0.16 3.35
N ALA A 174 -18.68 -0.94 4.43
CA ALA A 174 -17.92 -0.71 5.65
C ALA A 174 -16.39 -0.72 5.37
N SER A 175 -15.93 -1.69 4.58
CA SER A 175 -14.51 -1.74 4.18
C SER A 175 -14.09 -0.53 3.35
N LEU A 176 -14.96 -0.02 2.46
CA LEU A 176 -14.69 1.22 1.72
C LEU A 176 -14.70 2.47 2.62
N LEU A 177 -15.56 2.52 3.63
CA LEU A 177 -15.50 3.58 4.63
C LEU A 177 -14.18 3.54 5.40
N LEU A 178 -13.69 2.36 5.77
CA LEU A 178 -12.38 2.22 6.41
C LEU A 178 -11.24 2.66 5.47
N ALA A 179 -11.33 2.36 4.17
CA ALA A 179 -10.38 2.87 3.18
C ALA A 179 -10.42 4.41 3.09
N PHE A 180 -11.62 5.00 3.09
CA PHE A 180 -11.78 6.47 3.15
C PHE A 180 -11.20 7.06 4.43
N LEU A 181 -11.46 6.46 5.59
CA LEU A 181 -10.92 6.91 6.88
C LEU A 181 -9.39 6.73 7.00
N THR A 182 -8.77 6.07 6.04
CA THR A 182 -7.30 5.94 5.96
C THR A 182 -6.66 7.09 5.16
N LYS A 183 -7.16 7.37 3.96
CA LYS A 183 -6.56 8.40 3.06
C LYS A 183 -7.59 9.18 2.21
N GLY A 184 -8.85 9.14 2.59
CA GLY A 184 -9.92 9.91 1.93
C GLY A 184 -10.42 9.28 0.63
N PHE A 185 -10.83 10.12 -0.32
CA PHE A 185 -11.57 9.72 -1.52
C PHE A 185 -10.82 8.74 -2.44
N THR A 186 -9.51 8.74 -2.39
CA THR A 186 -8.68 7.84 -3.20
C THR A 186 -8.95 6.36 -2.92
N GLY A 187 -9.44 6.02 -1.72
CA GLY A 187 -9.83 4.66 -1.33
C GLY A 187 -11.20 4.21 -1.86
N LEU A 188 -11.98 5.10 -2.50
CA LEU A 188 -13.37 4.80 -2.90
C LEU A 188 -13.51 4.30 -4.34
N PHE A 189 -12.43 4.21 -5.13
CA PHE A 189 -12.53 3.77 -6.53
C PHE A 189 -13.19 2.39 -6.72
N PRO A 190 -13.18 1.43 -5.77
CA PRO A 190 -13.90 0.16 -5.96
C PRO A 190 -15.44 0.29 -5.92
N LEU A 191 -16.00 1.46 -5.63
CA LEU A 191 -17.44 1.71 -5.79
C LEU A 191 -17.95 1.37 -7.20
N VAL A 192 -17.11 1.51 -8.22
CA VAL A 192 -17.48 1.20 -9.61
C VAL A 192 -17.24 -0.27 -9.98
N PHE A 193 -16.66 -1.08 -9.09
CA PHE A 193 -16.39 -2.49 -9.39
C PHE A 193 -17.65 -3.30 -9.76
N PRO A 194 -18.81 -3.17 -9.09
CA PRO A 194 -20.02 -3.86 -9.50
C PRO A 194 -20.45 -3.54 -10.93
N ILE A 195 -20.34 -2.26 -11.34
CA ILE A 195 -20.69 -1.82 -12.70
C ILE A 195 -19.72 -2.44 -13.71
N ILE A 196 -18.41 -2.33 -13.44
CA ILE A 196 -17.37 -2.91 -14.32
C ILE A 196 -17.61 -4.41 -14.51
N TYR A 197 -17.77 -5.14 -13.40
CA TYR A 197 -17.95 -6.59 -13.45
C TYR A 197 -19.21 -6.99 -14.23
N CYS A 198 -20.36 -6.36 -13.97
CA CYS A 198 -21.60 -6.65 -14.68
C CYS A 198 -21.58 -6.20 -16.15
N THR A 199 -20.73 -5.24 -16.53
CA THR A 199 -20.56 -4.84 -17.93
C THR A 199 -19.70 -5.85 -18.71
N VAL A 200 -18.68 -6.40 -18.04
CA VAL A 200 -17.75 -7.35 -18.68
C VAL A 200 -18.31 -8.78 -18.68
N GLU A 201 -19.04 -9.16 -17.63
CA GLU A 201 -19.71 -10.46 -17.51
C GLU A 201 -21.04 -10.44 -18.26
N GLN A 202 -21.07 -11.04 -19.45
CA GLN A 202 -22.21 -10.94 -20.39
C GLN A 202 -23.52 -11.54 -19.86
N GLU A 203 -23.46 -12.46 -18.90
CA GLU A 203 -24.63 -13.08 -18.30
C GLU A 203 -25.37 -12.16 -17.27
N ARG A 204 -24.79 -11.02 -16.93
CA ARG A 204 -25.32 -10.10 -15.91
C ARG A 204 -25.83 -8.80 -16.52
N LYS A 205 -26.86 -8.23 -15.90
CA LYS A 205 -27.40 -6.94 -16.32
C LYS A 205 -26.60 -5.79 -15.69
N VAL A 206 -26.20 -4.80 -16.47
CA VAL A 206 -25.47 -3.59 -16.01
C VAL A 206 -26.26 -2.86 -14.91
N LEU A 207 -27.61 -2.85 -15.03
CA LEU A 207 -28.48 -2.28 -14.01
C LEU A 207 -28.27 -2.91 -12.61
N GLN A 208 -27.97 -4.23 -12.55
CA GLN A 208 -27.61 -4.87 -11.28
C GLN A 208 -26.34 -4.29 -10.69
N GLY A 209 -25.32 -4.04 -11.53
CA GLY A 209 -24.08 -3.39 -11.09
C GLY A 209 -24.31 -1.98 -10.54
N ILE A 210 -25.16 -1.19 -11.22
CA ILE A 210 -25.54 0.16 -10.76
C ILE A 210 -26.26 0.11 -9.41
N ILE A 211 -27.23 -0.80 -9.26
CA ILE A 211 -27.95 -0.98 -7.98
C ILE A 211 -27.00 -1.41 -6.87
N ASP A 212 -26.09 -2.34 -7.13
CA ASP A 212 -25.13 -2.82 -6.13
C ASP A 212 -24.12 -1.73 -5.75
N SER A 213 -23.67 -0.88 -6.69
CA SER A 213 -22.86 0.33 -6.41
C SER A 213 -23.63 1.35 -5.57
N ALA A 214 -24.91 1.55 -5.85
CA ALA A 214 -25.78 2.42 -5.04
C ALA A 214 -25.92 1.88 -3.61
N TRP A 215 -26.08 0.57 -3.42
CA TRP A 215 -26.11 -0.05 -2.09
C TRP A 215 -24.80 0.12 -1.33
N LEU A 216 -23.62 0.03 -2.00
CA LEU A 216 -22.34 0.35 -1.38
C LEU A 216 -22.31 1.81 -0.89
N LEU A 217 -22.74 2.74 -1.74
CA LEU A 217 -22.79 4.16 -1.39
C LEU A 217 -23.72 4.44 -0.21
N VAL A 218 -24.94 3.87 -0.23
CA VAL A 218 -25.91 3.97 0.88
C VAL A 218 -25.31 3.41 2.17
N SER A 219 -24.59 2.30 2.10
CA SER A 219 -23.91 1.71 3.26
C SER A 219 -22.82 2.64 3.80
N ILE A 220 -22.01 3.25 2.96
CA ILE A 220 -20.96 4.21 3.36
C ILE A 220 -21.62 5.42 4.04
N VAL A 221 -22.66 6.02 3.41
CA VAL A 221 -23.36 7.20 3.95
C VAL A 221 -24.01 6.87 5.30
N GLY A 222 -24.73 5.75 5.39
CA GLY A 222 -25.38 5.32 6.62
C GLY A 222 -24.38 5.06 7.76
N LEU A 223 -23.27 4.38 7.47
CA LEU A 223 -22.21 4.14 8.46
C LEU A 223 -21.48 5.44 8.85
N THR A 224 -21.32 6.38 7.93
CA THR A 224 -20.75 7.71 8.22
C THR A 224 -21.68 8.50 9.13
N ALA A 225 -23.01 8.48 8.88
CA ALA A 225 -24.00 9.11 9.76
C ALA A 225 -23.99 8.48 11.15
N LEU A 226 -23.94 7.15 11.24
CA LEU A 226 -23.79 6.43 12.51
C LEU A 226 -22.50 6.84 13.24
N MET A 227 -21.39 6.94 12.53
CA MET A 227 -20.11 7.38 13.09
C MET A 227 -20.21 8.79 13.67
N PHE A 228 -20.85 9.73 12.98
CA PHE A 228 -21.04 11.11 13.49
C PHE A 228 -21.93 11.14 14.74
N TRP A 229 -22.90 10.24 14.81
CA TRP A 229 -23.75 10.12 15.99
C TRP A 229 -23.02 9.52 17.20
N VAL A 230 -22.25 8.46 16.98
CA VAL A 230 -21.50 7.75 18.05
C VAL A 230 -20.26 8.55 18.48
N PHE A 231 -19.58 9.22 17.55
CA PHE A 231 -18.36 9.98 17.75
C PHE A 231 -18.53 11.43 17.25
N PRO A 232 -19.19 12.33 18.01
CA PRO A 232 -19.47 13.69 17.55
C PRO A 232 -18.23 14.48 17.11
N SER A 233 -17.05 14.22 17.70
CA SER A 233 -15.77 14.84 17.33
C SER A 233 -15.28 14.47 15.90
N SER A 234 -15.85 13.43 15.31
CA SER A 234 -15.49 13.00 13.94
C SER A 234 -15.97 14.00 12.87
N LEU A 235 -17.10 14.68 13.11
CA LEU A 235 -17.66 15.63 12.15
C LEU A 235 -16.78 16.89 11.96
N PRO A 236 -16.39 17.64 13.02
CA PRO A 236 -15.49 18.78 12.87
C PRO A 236 -14.14 18.35 12.27
N TYR A 237 -13.59 17.21 12.69
CA TYR A 237 -12.35 16.70 12.14
C TYR A 237 -12.42 16.48 10.64
N LEU A 238 -13.44 15.77 10.14
CA LEU A 238 -13.59 15.49 8.72
C LEU A 238 -13.96 16.74 7.92
N LYS A 239 -14.68 17.70 8.52
CA LYS A 239 -14.94 19.00 7.91
C LYS A 239 -13.65 19.78 7.68
N ASP A 240 -12.76 19.82 8.65
CA ASP A 240 -11.46 20.49 8.52
C ASP A 240 -10.56 19.78 7.52
N TYR A 241 -10.49 18.44 7.61
CA TYR A 241 -9.79 17.65 6.58
C TYR A 241 -10.29 17.98 5.17
N PHE A 242 -11.60 18.04 4.96
CA PHE A 242 -12.20 18.34 3.67
C PHE A 242 -11.86 19.76 3.22
N SER A 243 -11.97 20.76 4.11
CA SER A 243 -11.69 22.15 3.78
C SER A 243 -10.22 22.39 3.46
N ILE A 244 -9.31 21.76 4.22
CA ILE A 244 -7.86 21.95 4.07
C ILE A 244 -7.32 21.15 2.86
N GLN A 245 -7.65 19.85 2.78
CA GLN A 245 -7.01 18.96 1.82
C GLN A 245 -7.75 18.79 0.50
N VAL A 246 -9.09 18.91 0.50
CA VAL A 246 -9.87 18.72 -0.73
C VAL A 246 -10.13 20.05 -1.41
N LEU A 247 -10.55 21.07 -0.66
CA LEU A 247 -10.84 22.40 -1.20
C LEU A 247 -9.60 23.30 -1.22
N GLY A 248 -8.77 23.32 -0.16
CA GLY A 248 -7.62 24.21 -0.01
C GLY A 248 -6.49 23.90 -1.00
N ASN A 249 -6.20 22.64 -1.25
CA ASN A 249 -5.16 22.26 -2.22
C ASN A 249 -5.49 22.65 -3.67
N GLY A 250 -6.76 22.90 -3.99
CA GLY A 250 -7.16 23.39 -5.31
C GLY A 250 -6.96 24.90 -5.53
N LEU A 251 -6.78 25.68 -4.45
CA LEU A 251 -6.77 27.16 -4.52
C LEU A 251 -5.39 27.78 -4.30
N HIS A 252 -4.44 27.11 -3.66
CA HIS A 252 -3.18 27.71 -3.20
C HIS A 252 -1.90 26.91 -3.48
N GLU A 253 -1.96 25.69 -4.03
CA GLU A 253 -0.73 24.92 -4.31
C GLU A 253 -0.21 25.13 -5.75
N VAL A 254 1.11 25.35 -5.84
CA VAL A 254 1.85 25.29 -7.11
C VAL A 254 1.77 23.87 -7.65
N THR A 255 1.35 23.71 -8.91
CA THR A 255 1.34 22.42 -9.60
C THR A 255 2.71 21.75 -9.53
N THR A 256 2.79 20.63 -8.83
CA THR A 256 4.07 19.93 -8.60
C THR A 256 4.49 19.03 -9.76
N SER A 257 3.58 18.77 -10.72
CA SER A 257 3.84 17.85 -11.84
C SER A 257 2.88 18.09 -13.01
N THR A 258 3.25 17.58 -14.19
CA THR A 258 2.35 17.57 -15.35
C THR A 258 1.18 16.62 -15.10
N ARG A 259 0.01 16.88 -15.73
CA ARG A 259 -1.19 16.01 -15.58
C ARG A 259 -0.95 14.55 -15.96
N PHE A 260 0.00 14.28 -16.85
CA PHE A 260 0.35 12.94 -17.30
C PHE A 260 1.38 12.23 -16.41
N PHE A 261 1.92 12.89 -15.38
CA PHE A 261 2.94 12.34 -14.50
C PHE A 261 2.54 10.96 -13.94
N ILE A 262 1.32 10.82 -13.43
CA ILE A 262 0.85 9.59 -12.82
C ILE A 262 0.74 8.44 -13.82
N VAL A 263 0.37 8.71 -15.08
CA VAL A 263 0.32 7.70 -16.15
C VAL A 263 1.73 7.25 -16.53
N PHE A 264 2.65 8.21 -16.63
CA PHE A 264 4.04 7.92 -16.90
C PHE A 264 4.68 7.09 -15.78
N GLN A 265 4.38 7.43 -14.53
CA GLN A 265 4.78 6.63 -13.36
C GLN A 265 4.20 5.21 -13.43
N LEU A 266 2.93 5.05 -13.77
CA LEU A 266 2.33 3.74 -13.93
C LEU A 266 3.08 2.87 -14.97
N LEU A 267 3.46 3.45 -16.09
CA LEU A 267 4.22 2.74 -17.15
C LEU A 267 5.62 2.34 -16.67
N ILE A 268 6.34 3.25 -16.01
CA ILE A 268 7.66 2.98 -15.43
C ILE A 268 7.56 1.86 -14.39
N GLN A 269 6.65 1.97 -13.45
CA GLN A 269 6.44 0.99 -12.39
C GLN A 269 6.03 -0.39 -12.94
N SER A 270 5.32 -0.42 -14.09
CA SER A 270 4.90 -1.65 -14.76
C SER A 270 5.95 -2.24 -15.71
N ALA A 271 7.12 -1.64 -15.86
CA ALA A 271 8.15 -2.10 -16.82
C ALA A 271 8.60 -3.55 -16.54
N ILE A 272 8.85 -3.92 -15.27
CA ILE A 272 9.23 -5.29 -14.91
C ILE A 272 8.07 -6.27 -15.14
N PRO A 273 6.83 -6.03 -14.68
CA PRO A 273 5.66 -6.81 -15.10
C PRO A 273 5.55 -7.01 -16.61
N PHE A 274 5.71 -5.96 -17.41
CA PHE A 274 5.65 -6.07 -18.87
C PHE A 274 6.77 -6.93 -19.44
N ALA A 275 7.99 -6.84 -18.91
CA ALA A 275 9.10 -7.71 -19.30
C ALA A 275 8.79 -9.17 -18.97
N ILE A 276 8.23 -9.47 -17.79
CA ILE A 276 7.80 -10.83 -17.43
C ILE A 276 6.74 -11.34 -18.41
N ILE A 277 5.73 -10.54 -18.76
CA ILE A 277 4.71 -10.88 -19.75
C ILE A 277 5.36 -11.18 -21.10
N ALA A 278 6.25 -10.31 -21.58
CA ALA A 278 6.94 -10.51 -22.86
C ALA A 278 7.75 -11.82 -22.88
N ILE A 279 8.48 -12.13 -21.81
CA ILE A 279 9.24 -13.38 -21.65
C ILE A 279 8.29 -14.58 -21.73
N LEU A 280 7.16 -14.55 -21.04
CA LEU A 280 6.17 -15.64 -21.07
C LEU A 280 5.59 -15.84 -22.47
N PHE A 281 5.31 -14.77 -23.22
CA PHE A 281 4.85 -14.86 -24.61
C PHE A 281 5.91 -15.41 -25.57
N ILE A 282 7.19 -15.04 -25.36
CA ILE A 282 8.31 -15.62 -26.12
C ILE A 282 8.42 -17.13 -25.82
N LEU A 283 8.37 -17.52 -24.54
CA LEU A 283 8.37 -18.93 -24.14
C LEU A 283 7.20 -19.70 -24.76
N ARG A 284 6.00 -19.11 -24.80
CA ARG A 284 4.83 -19.68 -25.47
C ARG A 284 5.14 -19.99 -26.93
N LYS A 285 5.76 -19.06 -27.66
CA LYS A 285 6.12 -19.23 -29.09
C LYS A 285 7.17 -20.34 -29.26
N ILE A 286 8.22 -20.35 -28.42
CA ILE A 286 9.28 -21.37 -28.44
C ILE A 286 8.69 -22.77 -28.17
N LEU A 287 7.78 -22.88 -27.21
CA LEU A 287 7.12 -24.16 -26.86
C LEU A 287 6.02 -24.57 -27.83
N LYS A 288 5.84 -23.84 -28.92
CA LYS A 288 4.83 -24.10 -29.99
C LYS A 288 3.40 -24.23 -29.45
N GLN A 289 3.01 -23.39 -28.49
CA GLN A 289 1.69 -23.41 -27.84
C GLN A 289 0.68 -22.46 -28.49
N ASN A 290 0.88 -22.09 -29.74
CA ASN A 290 0.05 -21.10 -30.45
C ASN A 290 -1.40 -21.55 -30.66
N HIS A 291 -1.67 -22.86 -30.56
CA HIS A 291 -3.02 -23.45 -30.68
C HIS A 291 -3.90 -23.19 -29.45
N ILE A 292 -3.31 -22.79 -28.30
CA ILE A 292 -4.05 -22.44 -27.09
C ILE A 292 -4.39 -20.95 -27.16
N GLY A 293 -5.64 -20.54 -26.96
CA GLY A 293 -6.04 -19.14 -26.86
C GLY A 293 -5.23 -18.40 -25.79
N ILE A 294 -5.03 -17.09 -25.93
CA ILE A 294 -4.23 -16.30 -24.99
C ILE A 294 -4.73 -16.47 -23.55
N PHE A 295 -6.02 -16.36 -23.34
CA PHE A 295 -6.64 -16.51 -22.01
C PHE A 295 -6.92 -17.96 -21.63
N GLY A 296 -6.91 -18.89 -22.59
CA GLY A 296 -7.25 -20.31 -22.39
C GLY A 296 -8.73 -20.58 -22.13
N ASN A 297 -9.43 -19.70 -21.42
CA ASN A 297 -10.87 -19.78 -21.17
C ASN A 297 -11.50 -18.37 -21.08
N PRO A 298 -12.84 -18.25 -21.28
CA PRO A 298 -13.55 -16.97 -21.20
C PRO A 298 -13.45 -16.29 -19.84
N SER A 299 -13.50 -17.06 -18.75
CA SER A 299 -13.43 -16.51 -17.39
C SER A 299 -12.15 -15.72 -17.14
N ASN A 300 -11.00 -16.19 -17.62
CA ASN A 300 -9.74 -15.44 -17.50
C ASN A 300 -9.80 -14.11 -18.25
N LYS A 301 -10.45 -14.06 -19.42
CA LYS A 301 -10.65 -12.80 -20.16
C LYS A 301 -11.54 -11.83 -19.38
N THR A 302 -12.66 -12.32 -18.82
CA THR A 302 -13.56 -11.53 -17.99
C THR A 302 -12.80 -10.92 -16.81
N TRP A 303 -12.07 -11.72 -16.03
CA TRP A 303 -11.32 -11.22 -14.89
C TRP A 303 -10.14 -10.32 -15.26
N PHE A 304 -9.45 -10.62 -16.36
CA PHE A 304 -8.40 -9.73 -16.89
C PHE A 304 -8.96 -8.33 -17.16
N VAL A 305 -10.05 -8.22 -17.92
CA VAL A 305 -10.64 -6.91 -18.27
C VAL A 305 -11.18 -6.24 -17.02
N THR A 306 -11.87 -6.97 -16.14
CA THR A 306 -12.44 -6.42 -14.90
C THR A 306 -11.35 -5.81 -14.01
N PHE A 307 -10.28 -6.54 -13.75
CA PHE A 307 -9.21 -6.03 -12.89
C PHE A 307 -8.35 -4.95 -13.57
N LEU A 308 -8.14 -5.04 -14.88
CA LEU A 308 -7.44 -4.00 -15.63
C LEU A 308 -8.21 -2.67 -15.56
N VAL A 309 -9.50 -2.69 -15.86
CA VAL A 309 -10.34 -1.49 -15.80
C VAL A 309 -10.43 -0.96 -14.36
N LEU A 310 -10.60 -1.84 -13.35
CA LEU A 310 -10.62 -1.43 -11.96
C LEU A 310 -9.30 -0.78 -11.53
N GLY A 311 -8.16 -1.36 -11.89
CA GLY A 311 -6.85 -0.75 -11.63
C GLY A 311 -6.72 0.64 -12.26
N LEU A 312 -7.15 0.78 -13.51
CA LEU A 312 -7.14 2.08 -14.20
C LEU A 312 -8.07 3.11 -13.55
N THR A 313 -9.24 2.70 -13.02
CA THR A 313 -10.12 3.64 -12.27
C THR A 313 -9.50 4.12 -10.95
N GLY A 314 -8.56 3.38 -10.38
CA GLY A 314 -7.80 3.83 -9.22
C GLY A 314 -6.63 4.77 -9.57
N VAL A 315 -6.15 4.77 -10.81
CA VAL A 315 -5.00 5.58 -11.26
C VAL A 315 -5.43 6.83 -12.00
N LEU A 316 -6.28 6.70 -13.02
CA LEU A 316 -6.59 7.79 -13.95
C LEU A 316 -7.22 9.03 -13.30
N PRO A 317 -8.09 8.93 -12.28
CA PRO A 317 -8.63 10.13 -11.62
C PRO A 317 -7.54 10.98 -10.95
N MET A 318 -6.38 10.40 -10.60
CA MET A 318 -5.25 11.18 -10.04
C MET A 318 -4.68 12.22 -11.02
N MET A 319 -4.93 12.08 -12.32
CA MET A 319 -4.53 13.08 -13.34
C MET A 319 -5.19 14.46 -13.12
N VAL A 320 -6.34 14.49 -12.43
CA VAL A 320 -7.04 15.73 -12.10
C VAL A 320 -6.42 16.43 -10.89
N SER A 321 -5.69 15.69 -10.05
CA SER A 321 -5.05 16.24 -8.84
C SER A 321 -3.91 17.18 -9.22
N VAL A 322 -3.87 18.35 -8.57
CA VAL A 322 -2.78 19.32 -8.68
C VAL A 322 -1.48 18.76 -8.09
N LYS A 323 -1.60 17.98 -7.03
CA LYS A 323 -0.48 17.30 -6.35
C LYS A 323 -0.49 15.82 -6.69
N GLN A 324 0.49 15.38 -7.46
CA GLN A 324 0.66 13.97 -7.82
C GLN A 324 1.94 13.42 -7.23
N ARG A 325 1.85 12.24 -6.64
CA ARG A 325 2.99 11.46 -6.16
C ARG A 325 2.87 10.04 -6.69
N ASP A 326 3.99 9.40 -6.94
CA ASP A 326 4.06 8.04 -7.46
C ASP A 326 3.34 7.00 -6.57
N PHE A 327 3.47 7.13 -5.25
CA PHE A 327 2.85 6.19 -4.30
C PHE A 327 1.32 6.31 -4.19
N TYR A 328 0.70 7.33 -4.76
CA TYR A 328 -0.78 7.44 -4.77
C TYR A 328 -1.47 6.33 -5.55
N ILE A 329 -0.77 5.66 -6.49
CA ILE A 329 -1.32 4.55 -7.26
C ILE A 329 -1.23 3.20 -6.54
N LEU A 330 -0.58 3.11 -5.37
CA LEU A 330 -0.26 1.84 -4.71
C LEU A 330 -1.49 0.93 -4.54
N ALA A 331 -2.63 1.46 -4.10
CA ALA A 331 -3.85 0.68 -3.88
C ALA A 331 -4.49 0.12 -5.18
N ALA A 332 -4.13 0.66 -6.34
CA ALA A 332 -4.59 0.17 -7.65
C ALA A 332 -3.69 -0.95 -8.22
N LEU A 333 -2.41 -0.99 -7.83
CA LEU A 333 -1.43 -1.93 -8.38
C LEU A 333 -1.77 -3.41 -8.16
N PRO A 334 -2.38 -3.85 -7.03
CA PRO A 334 -2.82 -5.22 -6.86
C PRO A 334 -3.78 -5.70 -7.96
N PHE A 335 -4.67 -4.83 -8.43
CA PHE A 335 -5.63 -5.18 -9.48
C PHE A 335 -4.96 -5.33 -10.84
N LEU A 336 -3.96 -4.52 -11.15
CA LEU A 336 -3.14 -4.70 -12.35
C LEU A 336 -2.35 -6.01 -12.29
N ALA A 337 -1.79 -6.35 -11.13
CA ALA A 337 -1.10 -7.62 -10.93
C ALA A 337 -2.04 -8.82 -11.09
N LEU A 338 -3.28 -8.75 -10.58
CA LEU A 338 -4.32 -9.75 -10.80
C LEU A 338 -4.69 -9.85 -12.29
N ALA A 339 -4.83 -8.73 -12.99
CA ALA A 339 -5.07 -8.71 -14.44
C ALA A 339 -3.93 -9.41 -15.19
N PHE A 340 -2.67 -9.06 -14.94
CA PHE A 340 -1.50 -9.70 -15.56
C PHE A 340 -1.43 -11.20 -15.24
N GLY A 341 -1.81 -11.58 -14.01
CA GLY A 341 -1.96 -12.97 -13.61
C GLY A 341 -2.97 -13.70 -14.52
N HIS A 342 -4.18 -13.16 -14.72
CA HIS A 342 -5.22 -13.77 -15.59
C HIS A 342 -4.82 -13.80 -17.07
N LEU A 343 -4.07 -12.79 -17.55
CA LEU A 343 -3.54 -12.77 -18.90
C LEU A 343 -2.54 -13.92 -19.13
N THR A 344 -1.74 -14.25 -18.14
CA THR A 344 -0.57 -15.14 -18.30
C THR A 344 -0.74 -16.52 -17.68
N CYS A 345 -1.79 -16.78 -16.88
CA CYS A 345 -1.95 -18.01 -16.10
C CYS A 345 -1.97 -19.26 -16.98
N THR A 346 -2.61 -19.22 -18.17
CA THR A 346 -2.69 -20.36 -19.09
C THR A 346 -1.32 -20.74 -19.62
N ILE A 347 -0.52 -19.74 -20.02
CA ILE A 347 0.85 -19.95 -20.52
C ILE A 347 1.73 -20.49 -19.38
N THR A 348 1.65 -19.85 -18.21
CA THR A 348 2.43 -20.21 -17.02
C THR A 348 2.12 -21.65 -16.59
N ASN A 349 0.85 -22.03 -16.48
CA ASN A 349 0.45 -23.38 -16.09
C ASN A 349 0.99 -24.43 -17.06
N THR A 350 0.96 -24.15 -18.37
CA THR A 350 1.48 -25.07 -19.37
C THR A 350 3.01 -25.18 -19.29
N CYS A 351 3.72 -24.09 -19.02
CA CYS A 351 5.17 -24.11 -18.77
C CYS A 351 5.51 -24.93 -17.53
N VAL A 352 4.80 -24.69 -16.42
CA VAL A 352 5.02 -25.40 -15.14
C VAL A 352 4.80 -26.90 -15.25
N LEU A 353 3.77 -27.32 -15.99
CA LEU A 353 3.47 -28.74 -16.23
C LEU A 353 4.58 -29.45 -17.04
N LYS A 354 5.31 -28.74 -17.90
CA LYS A 354 6.42 -29.29 -18.69
C LYS A 354 7.74 -29.43 -17.91
N ILE A 355 7.85 -28.84 -16.71
CA ILE A 355 9.06 -28.94 -15.89
C ILE A 355 9.20 -30.37 -15.34
N LYS A 356 10.26 -31.08 -15.78
CA LYS A 356 10.60 -32.42 -15.28
C LYS A 356 11.02 -32.35 -13.79
N ALA A 357 10.95 -33.49 -13.08
CA ALA A 357 11.30 -33.59 -11.68
C ALA A 357 12.70 -33.03 -11.35
N VAL A 358 13.70 -33.37 -12.17
CA VAL A 358 15.08 -32.87 -12.02
C VAL A 358 15.13 -31.33 -12.11
N GLY A 359 14.48 -30.75 -13.11
CA GLY A 359 14.41 -29.30 -13.26
C GLY A 359 13.73 -28.63 -12.07
N ARG A 360 12.71 -29.27 -11.50
CA ARG A 360 12.01 -28.78 -10.29
C ARG A 360 12.90 -28.79 -9.05
N ASN A 361 13.72 -29.82 -8.87
CA ASN A 361 14.67 -29.87 -7.77
C ASN A 361 15.71 -28.73 -7.89
N TRP A 362 16.23 -28.49 -9.09
CA TRP A 362 17.12 -27.36 -9.34
C TRP A 362 16.43 -25.99 -9.10
N MET A 363 15.17 -25.84 -9.49
CA MET A 363 14.40 -24.63 -9.17
C MET A 363 14.22 -24.46 -7.66
N THR A 364 13.93 -25.55 -6.93
CA THR A 364 13.80 -25.48 -5.46
C THR A 364 15.12 -25.09 -4.81
N PHE A 365 16.22 -25.70 -5.25
CA PHE A 365 17.55 -25.35 -4.77
C PHE A 365 17.89 -23.87 -5.01
N PHE A 366 17.69 -23.38 -6.23
CA PHE A 366 17.92 -21.97 -6.56
C PHE A 366 17.01 -21.03 -5.76
N ALA A 367 15.72 -21.34 -5.65
CA ALA A 367 14.77 -20.56 -4.87
C ALA A 367 15.14 -20.52 -3.37
N SER A 368 15.62 -21.64 -2.82
CA SER A 368 16.14 -21.69 -1.44
C SER A 368 17.39 -20.84 -1.27
N MET A 369 18.30 -20.84 -2.25
CA MET A 369 19.47 -19.96 -2.21
C MET A 369 19.08 -18.48 -2.22
N VAL A 370 18.14 -18.08 -3.09
CA VAL A 370 17.65 -16.68 -3.14
C VAL A 370 17.01 -16.29 -1.79
N LEU A 371 16.24 -17.19 -1.18
CA LEU A 371 15.66 -16.97 0.13
C LEU A 371 16.73 -16.78 1.22
N ILE A 372 17.74 -17.66 1.27
CA ILE A 372 18.83 -17.60 2.25
C ILE A 372 19.63 -16.30 2.06
N VAL A 373 19.96 -15.94 0.83
CA VAL A 373 20.65 -14.68 0.50
C VAL A 373 19.81 -13.47 0.93
N GLY A 374 18.50 -13.48 0.63
CA GLY A 374 17.59 -12.42 1.05
C GLY A 374 17.53 -12.27 2.57
N LEU A 375 17.44 -13.37 3.33
CA LEU A 375 17.50 -13.36 4.79
C LEU A 375 18.84 -12.80 5.28
N PHE A 376 19.96 -13.32 4.76
CA PHE A 376 21.31 -12.91 5.15
C PHE A 376 21.52 -11.40 4.94
N ILE A 377 21.15 -10.87 3.77
CA ILE A 377 21.29 -9.44 3.48
C ILE A 377 20.43 -8.61 4.46
N ASN A 378 19.17 -8.98 4.71
CA ASN A 378 18.32 -8.26 5.65
C ASN A 378 18.91 -8.25 7.07
N PHE A 379 19.31 -9.40 7.60
CA PHE A 379 19.91 -9.46 8.94
C PHE A 379 21.23 -8.69 9.03
N SER A 380 22.02 -8.62 7.96
CA SER A 380 23.25 -7.83 7.91
C SER A 380 23.02 -6.31 7.94
N GLN A 381 21.78 -5.84 7.78
CA GLN A 381 21.42 -4.43 7.84
C GLN A 381 20.97 -3.97 9.25
N ILE A 382 20.76 -4.88 10.19
CA ILE A 382 20.36 -4.52 11.56
C ILE A 382 21.42 -3.60 12.18
N GLY A 383 20.95 -2.51 12.79
CA GLY A 383 21.82 -1.50 13.40
C GLY A 383 22.43 -0.48 12.42
N LYS A 384 22.06 -0.54 11.13
CA LYS A 384 22.48 0.46 10.13
C LYS A 384 21.35 1.44 9.83
N TYR A 385 21.71 2.55 9.22
CA TYR A 385 20.78 3.53 8.71
C TYR A 385 20.51 3.27 7.22
N GLY A 386 19.24 3.20 6.85
CA GLY A 386 18.82 3.00 5.46
C GLY A 386 18.69 4.32 4.70
N ARG A 387 18.54 5.44 5.43
CA ARG A 387 18.32 6.79 4.90
C ARG A 387 18.78 7.83 5.92
N ASP A 388 19.24 8.98 5.42
CA ASP A 388 19.57 10.18 6.21
C ASP A 388 20.57 9.91 7.36
N GLU A 389 21.51 8.96 7.16
CA GLU A 389 22.45 8.48 8.18
C GLU A 389 23.19 9.58 8.90
N ALA A 390 23.83 10.50 8.17
CA ALA A 390 24.63 11.57 8.75
C ALA A 390 23.79 12.47 9.66
N PHE A 391 22.60 12.84 9.21
CA PHE A 391 21.67 13.65 10.00
C PHE A 391 21.19 12.90 11.24
N LEU A 392 20.78 11.64 11.11
CA LEU A 392 20.30 10.83 12.24
C LEU A 392 21.37 10.64 13.31
N MET A 393 22.64 10.46 12.91
CA MET A 393 23.75 10.34 13.85
C MET A 393 23.96 11.63 14.67
N GLU A 394 23.96 12.80 14.02
CA GLU A 394 24.11 14.09 14.70
C GLU A 394 22.90 14.42 15.57
N MET A 395 21.70 14.20 15.04
CA MET A 395 20.46 14.41 15.81
C MET A 395 20.44 13.53 17.07
N LYS A 396 20.77 12.23 16.96
CA LYS A 396 20.80 11.33 18.13
C LYS A 396 21.82 11.76 19.18
N LYS A 397 22.96 12.31 18.79
CA LYS A 397 23.92 12.90 19.74
C LYS A 397 23.31 14.10 20.48
N ALA A 398 22.64 15.00 19.75
CA ALA A 398 21.98 16.15 20.35
C ALA A 398 20.84 15.73 21.30
N LEU A 399 20.07 14.70 20.96
CA LEU A 399 18.97 14.19 21.79
C LEU A 399 19.42 13.56 23.11
N VAL A 400 20.70 13.27 23.31
CA VAL A 400 21.23 12.83 24.62
C VAL A 400 21.17 13.96 25.65
N GLU A 401 21.29 15.23 25.21
CA GLU A 401 21.32 16.42 26.07
C GLU A 401 19.95 17.12 26.12
N ILE A 402 19.05 16.87 25.15
CA ILE A 402 17.78 17.55 25.04
C ILE A 402 16.69 16.68 25.69
N PRO A 403 15.96 17.18 26.71
CA PRO A 403 14.85 16.44 27.31
C PRO A 403 13.71 16.21 26.33
N GLU A 404 12.92 15.16 26.57
CA GLU A 404 11.68 14.92 25.82
C GLU A 404 10.69 16.08 25.99
N HIS A 405 9.87 16.34 24.99
CA HIS A 405 8.83 17.39 24.95
C HIS A 405 9.34 18.83 24.93
N GLU A 406 10.64 19.04 24.78
CA GLU A 406 11.22 20.39 24.63
C GLU A 406 10.94 20.98 23.24
N ILE A 407 10.96 22.32 23.19
CA ILE A 407 11.01 23.08 21.92
C ILE A 407 12.44 23.60 21.79
N ILE A 408 13.06 23.37 20.65
CA ILE A 408 14.43 23.81 20.39
C ILE A 408 14.50 24.79 19.24
N SER A 409 15.45 25.69 19.29
CA SER A 409 15.71 26.67 18.23
C SER A 409 16.48 26.03 17.07
N ILE A 410 16.08 26.34 15.85
CA ILE A 410 16.84 26.03 14.62
C ILE A 410 16.88 27.25 13.69
N SER A 411 17.76 27.23 12.70
CA SER A 411 17.84 28.30 11.71
C SER A 411 16.58 28.40 10.86
N GLN A 412 16.33 29.56 10.27
CA GLN A 412 15.22 29.77 9.33
C GLN A 412 15.32 28.83 8.10
N GLU A 413 16.53 28.55 7.63
CA GLU A 413 16.79 27.66 6.51
C GLU A 413 16.48 26.22 6.88
N ASP A 414 16.97 25.77 8.03
CA ASP A 414 16.76 24.43 8.55
C ASP A 414 15.29 24.14 8.89
N TYR A 415 14.54 25.16 9.31
CA TYR A 415 13.11 25.02 9.62
C TYR A 415 12.29 24.57 8.42
N THR A 416 12.74 24.86 7.20
CA THR A 416 12.07 24.41 5.96
C THR A 416 12.29 22.93 5.66
N GLN A 417 13.21 22.28 6.38
CA GLN A 417 13.51 20.85 6.22
C GLN A 417 12.50 19.98 6.98
N TRP A 418 11.38 19.70 6.36
CA TRP A 418 10.28 18.91 6.96
C TRP A 418 10.71 17.56 7.53
N THR A 419 11.73 16.93 6.95
CA THR A 419 12.29 15.67 7.41
C THR A 419 12.89 15.78 8.82
N TRP A 420 13.41 16.96 9.18
CA TRP A 420 13.98 17.18 10.52
C TRP A 420 12.89 17.22 11.58
N HIS A 421 11.78 17.93 11.33
CA HIS A 421 10.62 17.91 12.22
C HIS A 421 10.14 16.48 12.48
N ALA A 422 10.09 15.65 11.42
CA ALA A 422 9.65 14.28 11.53
C ALA A 422 10.59 13.44 12.40
N TYR A 423 11.89 13.52 12.18
CA TYR A 423 12.87 12.75 12.94
C TYR A 423 12.99 13.21 14.39
N PHE A 424 13.06 14.53 14.67
CA PHE A 424 13.10 15.04 16.04
C PHE A 424 11.85 14.64 16.82
N MET A 425 10.67 14.74 16.21
CA MET A 425 9.43 14.29 16.85
C MET A 425 9.41 12.79 17.05
N ARG A 426 9.78 11.98 16.03
CA ARG A 426 9.70 10.52 16.12
C ARG A 426 10.67 9.93 17.14
N TYR A 427 11.92 10.42 17.18
CA TYR A 427 12.97 9.83 18.01
C TYR A 427 13.22 10.57 19.33
N GLY A 428 12.87 11.84 19.43
CA GLY A 428 13.15 12.66 20.59
C GLY A 428 11.94 13.31 21.26
N LYS A 429 10.74 13.21 20.64
CA LYS A 429 9.53 13.96 21.09
C LYS A 429 9.75 15.47 21.15
N VAL A 430 10.69 15.98 20.38
CA VAL A 430 11.14 17.38 20.38
C VAL A 430 10.49 18.13 19.23
N SER A 431 10.05 19.36 19.49
CA SER A 431 9.50 20.27 18.50
C SER A 431 10.56 21.30 18.08
N LEU A 432 10.57 21.67 16.79
CA LEU A 432 11.52 22.65 16.25
C LEU A 432 10.84 24.00 16.08
N ASP A 433 11.50 25.09 16.45
CA ASP A 433 11.03 26.46 16.28
C ASP A 433 12.13 27.38 15.73
N ASN A 434 11.72 28.32 14.88
CA ASN A 434 12.59 29.34 14.31
C ASN A 434 12.13 30.78 14.61
N ARG A 435 11.09 30.93 15.44
CA ARG A 435 10.46 32.22 15.72
C ARG A 435 10.91 32.82 17.06
N GLN A 436 11.25 31.94 18.00
CA GLN A 436 11.67 32.32 19.34
C GLN A 436 12.97 31.63 19.70
N SER A 437 13.74 32.25 20.63
CA SER A 437 14.95 31.63 21.17
C SER A 437 14.57 30.72 22.34
N HIS A 438 15.04 29.49 22.29
CA HIS A 438 14.83 28.46 23.29
C HIS A 438 16.15 28.09 23.97
N THR A 439 16.09 27.34 25.07
CA THR A 439 17.27 26.93 25.86
C THR A 439 18.26 26.13 25.04
N TYR A 440 17.76 25.27 24.14
CA TYR A 440 18.59 24.43 23.28
C TYR A 440 18.55 24.96 21.85
N ILE A 441 19.71 24.94 21.20
CA ILE A 441 19.85 25.34 19.79
C ILE A 441 20.50 24.17 19.04
N PHE A 442 19.87 23.72 17.97
CA PHE A 442 20.44 22.70 17.07
C PHE A 442 20.92 23.35 15.77
N SER A 443 22.16 23.07 15.42
CA SER A 443 22.76 23.50 14.17
C SER A 443 23.44 22.29 13.51
N TYR A 444 23.05 21.98 12.27
CA TYR A 444 23.60 20.87 11.52
C TYR A 444 24.64 21.38 10.53
N HIS A 445 25.84 20.89 10.66
CA HIS A 445 26.92 21.17 9.73
C HIS A 445 27.32 19.87 9.02
N PRO A 446 26.84 19.63 7.79
CA PRO A 446 27.25 18.47 7.04
C PRO A 446 28.77 18.51 6.82
N ARG A 447 29.47 17.46 7.26
CA ARG A 447 30.91 17.28 7.04
C ARG A 447 31.18 16.76 5.66
#